data_6499ec62afd96b5a02fcfc048b8f53fd
#
_entry.id   6499ec62afd96b5a02fcfc048b8f53fd
#
_cell.length_a   1.000
_cell.length_b   1.000
_cell.length_c   1.000
_cell.angle_alpha   90.00
_cell.angle_beta   90.00
_cell.angle_gamma   90.00
#
_symmetry.space_group_name_H-M   'P 1'
#
loop_
_entity.id
_entity.type
_entity.pdbx_description
1 polymer ?
#
loop_
_entity_poly.entity_id
_entity_poly.type
_entity_poly.pdbx_seq_one_letter_code
_entity_poly.pdbx_strand_id
1 'polypeptide(L)'
;MKQFICRPHTYILIFLLSFSLPSYIYAYLGTSGRVFVDTNGDTVQLRGFGLGGWLVQEGYMWNTSGFYGSTSVIEQQIKDLVGDSATSAFYQNYYSSYVTEADIVQLSEWGFNSLRVPFHYKFFSPDTGVFINDGFDIIDPVLEWCSNNGIYLILDMHCAPGGQNRNDFSDGNGEEAGLWVHEYNRDWTVSIWKYIADYYSEAQWIGGYDLLNEPVLEGGFSSLNLREYYIEIIDSIRSVDQNHIIFIEGNWYANDFADLTPPFDDNMSYSFHHYIGPSTQTAWVSQYTSMSSAYNVPLWVGEVGENSNHWAHHKIKLFEENNIGWSWWNFKHNGSISTLMGIEPPQDFTAIIKHWSNLGPKPSIEKAQSGLQQLVDAYKFENCVPNTGLLAAFNDPDFSLTPKPFKEHHLPGMMASLTTLPVIGVPVKLKTLGGLDSLLSIAQMPKGVPVATMAI
;
A
#
# COMPACT_ATOMS: atom_id res chain seq x y z
N MET A 1 -46.37 -79.64 -14.12
CA MET A 1 -45.75 -78.73 -13.14
C MET A 1 -44.42 -78.25 -13.69
N LYS A 2 -44.34 -77.06 -14.25
CA LYS A 2 -43.06 -76.42 -14.76
C LYS A 2 -42.64 -75.39 -13.72
N GLN A 3 -41.51 -75.60 -13.05
CA GLN A 3 -40.94 -74.68 -12.10
C GLN A 3 -40.23 -73.57 -12.90
N PHE A 4 -40.64 -72.32 -12.64
CA PHE A 4 -39.92 -71.12 -13.07
C PHE A 4 -38.83 -70.80 -12.07
N ILE A 5 -37.55 -70.88 -12.52
CA ILE A 5 -36.41 -70.44 -11.74
C ILE A 5 -36.19 -68.94 -12.06
N CYS A 6 -36.44 -68.08 -11.09
CA CYS A 6 -36.15 -66.66 -11.15
C CYS A 6 -34.66 -66.43 -10.81
N ARG A 7 -33.86 -65.90 -11.77
CA ARG A 7 -32.45 -65.52 -11.51
C ARG A 7 -32.42 -64.07 -11.02
N PRO A 8 -31.71 -63.76 -9.92
CA PRO A 8 -31.55 -62.36 -9.48
C PRO A 8 -30.55 -61.63 -10.39
N HIS A 9 -30.97 -60.49 -10.94
CA HIS A 9 -30.09 -59.58 -11.63
C HIS A 9 -29.37 -58.72 -10.64
N THR A 10 -28.05 -58.89 -10.49
CA THR A 10 -27.22 -58.04 -9.68
C THR A 10 -26.88 -56.78 -10.50
N TYR A 11 -27.45 -55.63 -10.16
CA TYR A 11 -27.05 -54.37 -10.72
C TYR A 11 -25.79 -53.86 -9.97
N ILE A 12 -24.68 -53.82 -10.62
CA ILE A 12 -23.45 -53.19 -10.15
C ILE A 12 -23.61 -51.69 -10.45
N LEU A 13 -23.87 -50.89 -9.41
CA LEU A 13 -23.85 -49.44 -9.47
C LEU A 13 -22.38 -48.98 -9.44
N ILE A 14 -21.83 -48.61 -10.63
CA ILE A 14 -20.52 -47.99 -10.70
C ILE A 14 -20.65 -46.52 -10.34
N PHE A 15 -20.22 -46.15 -9.13
CA PHE A 15 -20.02 -44.75 -8.75
C PHE A 15 -18.75 -44.25 -9.43
N LEU A 16 -18.92 -43.48 -10.51
CA LEU A 16 -17.84 -42.68 -11.06
C LEU A 16 -17.61 -41.49 -10.11
N LEU A 17 -16.66 -41.63 -9.20
CA LEU A 17 -16.07 -40.49 -8.50
C LEU A 17 -15.28 -39.69 -9.55
N SER A 18 -15.88 -38.63 -10.05
CA SER A 18 -15.16 -37.59 -10.77
C SER A 18 -14.25 -36.85 -9.78
N PHE A 19 -12.99 -37.28 -9.70
CA PHE A 19 -11.96 -36.42 -9.14
C PHE A 19 -11.78 -35.26 -10.11
N SER A 20 -12.38 -34.10 -9.80
CA SER A 20 -11.91 -32.85 -10.38
C SER A 20 -10.50 -32.63 -9.81
N LEU A 21 -9.49 -32.91 -10.60
CA LEU A 21 -8.15 -32.40 -10.31
C LEU A 21 -8.29 -30.87 -10.23
N PRO A 22 -7.73 -30.22 -9.20
CA PRO A 22 -7.67 -28.78 -9.22
C PRO A 22 -6.96 -28.39 -10.52
N SER A 23 -7.66 -27.70 -11.40
CA SER A 23 -7.02 -27.01 -12.51
C SER A 23 -6.10 -26.00 -11.86
N TYR A 24 -4.81 -26.18 -11.93
CA TYR A 24 -3.87 -25.13 -11.62
C TYR A 24 -4.16 -24.02 -12.63
N ILE A 25 -4.87 -22.99 -12.17
CA ILE A 25 -5.05 -21.77 -12.94
C ILE A 25 -3.70 -21.09 -12.89
N TYR A 26 -2.95 -21.13 -13.99
CA TYR A 26 -1.78 -20.29 -14.14
C TYR A 26 -2.25 -18.84 -14.01
N ALA A 27 -1.67 -18.10 -13.09
CA ALA A 27 -2.19 -16.78 -12.68
C ALA A 27 -1.20 -15.64 -12.93
N TYR A 28 -0.19 -15.84 -13.79
CA TYR A 28 0.69 -14.71 -14.11
C TYR A 28 -0.11 -13.55 -14.67
N LEU A 29 0.12 -12.38 -14.07
CA LEU A 29 -0.35 -11.13 -14.60
C LEU A 29 0.62 -10.66 -15.68
N GLY A 30 0.11 -10.22 -16.82
CA GLY A 30 0.91 -9.68 -17.92
C GLY A 30 0.34 -8.39 -18.45
N THR A 31 0.99 -7.83 -19.47
CA THR A 31 0.52 -6.64 -20.15
C THR A 31 0.14 -6.94 -21.60
N SER A 32 -0.94 -6.32 -22.09
CA SER A 32 -1.34 -6.40 -23.50
C SER A 32 -1.83 -5.02 -23.95
N GLY A 33 -0.98 -4.31 -24.66
CA GLY A 33 -1.28 -2.94 -25.02
C GLY A 33 -1.48 -2.09 -23.77
N ARG A 34 -2.65 -1.49 -23.63
CA ARG A 34 -2.97 -0.54 -22.56
C ARG A 34 -3.69 -1.17 -21.36
N VAL A 35 -3.69 -2.49 -21.25
CA VAL A 35 -4.39 -3.23 -20.18
C VAL A 35 -3.51 -4.27 -19.56
N PHE A 36 -3.81 -4.63 -18.32
CA PHE A 36 -3.31 -5.84 -17.70
C PHE A 36 -4.16 -7.02 -18.14
N VAL A 37 -3.54 -8.18 -18.29
CA VAL A 37 -4.23 -9.41 -18.70
C VAL A 37 -3.78 -10.59 -17.85
N ASP A 38 -4.68 -11.54 -17.66
CA ASP A 38 -4.33 -12.85 -17.11
C ASP A 38 -3.74 -13.78 -18.17
N THR A 39 -3.40 -14.99 -17.79
CA THR A 39 -2.83 -16.01 -18.69
C THR A 39 -3.78 -16.48 -19.80
N ASN A 40 -5.09 -16.19 -19.70
CA ASN A 40 -6.06 -16.48 -20.77
C ASN A 40 -6.15 -15.32 -21.77
N GLY A 41 -5.52 -14.18 -21.47
CA GLY A 41 -5.63 -12.94 -22.22
C GLY A 41 -6.84 -12.09 -21.86
N ASP A 42 -7.56 -12.44 -20.77
CA ASP A 42 -8.67 -11.68 -20.28
C ASP A 42 -8.17 -10.44 -19.53
N THR A 43 -8.83 -9.30 -19.75
CA THR A 43 -8.45 -8.03 -19.10
C THR A 43 -8.66 -8.10 -17.60
N VAL A 44 -7.64 -7.71 -16.83
CA VAL A 44 -7.66 -7.60 -15.38
C VAL A 44 -7.64 -6.13 -14.99
N GLN A 45 -8.71 -5.66 -14.35
CA GLN A 45 -8.72 -4.34 -13.69
C GLN A 45 -8.16 -4.50 -12.28
N LEU A 46 -6.93 -4.02 -12.04
CA LEU A 46 -6.34 -4.05 -10.71
C LEU A 46 -7.07 -3.06 -9.79
N ARG A 47 -7.60 -3.57 -8.68
CA ARG A 47 -8.34 -2.82 -7.66
C ARG A 47 -7.82 -3.25 -6.29
N GLY A 48 -7.20 -2.35 -5.54
CA GLY A 48 -6.59 -2.79 -4.31
C GLY A 48 -6.11 -1.71 -3.36
N PHE A 49 -5.24 -2.10 -2.45
CA PHE A 49 -4.74 -1.26 -1.36
C PHE A 49 -3.23 -1.38 -1.20
N GLY A 50 -2.62 -0.28 -0.74
CA GLY A 50 -1.28 -0.29 -0.18
C GLY A 50 -1.29 -0.77 1.27
N LEU A 51 -0.37 -1.67 1.63
CA LEU A 51 -0.15 -2.14 2.99
C LEU A 51 0.81 -1.20 3.75
N GLY A 52 0.60 0.12 3.62
CA GLY A 52 1.36 1.13 4.33
C GLY A 52 1.27 0.98 5.84
N GLY A 53 2.38 1.22 6.53
CA GLY A 53 2.49 1.04 7.97
C GLY A 53 2.84 -0.39 8.41
N TRP A 54 2.88 -1.36 7.50
CA TRP A 54 3.25 -2.75 7.81
C TRP A 54 4.77 -2.95 7.87
N LEU A 55 5.45 -3.09 6.72
CA LEU A 55 6.91 -3.31 6.66
C LEU A 55 7.69 -1.99 6.56
N VAL A 56 7.00 -0.90 6.31
CA VAL A 56 7.51 0.47 6.40
C VAL A 56 6.57 1.26 7.30
N GLN A 57 7.07 1.76 8.42
CA GLN A 57 6.31 2.61 9.32
C GLN A 57 6.60 4.07 8.98
N GLU A 58 5.54 4.86 8.88
CA GLU A 58 5.62 6.29 8.65
C GLU A 58 5.10 7.05 9.89
N GLY A 59 5.81 8.09 10.27
CA GLY A 59 5.54 8.80 11.51
C GLY A 59 4.12 9.34 11.63
N TYR A 60 3.54 9.82 10.52
CA TYR A 60 2.18 10.35 10.55
C TYR A 60 1.13 9.25 10.83
N MET A 61 1.35 8.02 10.35
CA MET A 61 0.47 6.87 10.61
C MET A 61 0.50 6.45 12.10
N TRP A 62 1.60 6.75 12.77
CA TRP A 62 1.79 6.47 14.19
C TRP A 62 1.55 7.70 15.07
N ASN A 63 1.15 8.85 14.49
CA ASN A 63 0.96 10.12 15.17
C ASN A 63 2.22 10.63 15.89
N THR A 64 3.39 10.42 15.32
CA THR A 64 4.69 10.78 15.91
C THR A 64 5.05 12.25 15.64
N SER A 65 4.24 13.20 16.05
CA SER A 65 4.47 14.62 15.77
C SER A 65 5.68 15.25 16.48
N GLY A 66 6.35 14.50 17.35
CA GLY A 66 7.48 15.00 18.15
C GLY A 66 8.85 14.83 17.56
N PHE A 67 9.00 14.07 16.48
CA PHE A 67 10.28 13.79 15.82
C PHE A 67 10.07 13.43 14.35
N TYR A 68 11.18 13.40 13.57
CA TYR A 68 11.16 12.90 12.21
C TYR A 68 10.86 11.40 12.21
N GLY A 69 9.79 11.00 11.54
CA GLY A 69 9.13 9.72 11.76
C GLY A 69 9.50 8.62 10.79
N SER A 70 10.77 8.51 10.37
CA SER A 70 11.21 7.40 9.51
C SER A 70 11.18 6.05 10.25
N THR A 71 11.10 4.96 9.51
CA THR A 71 11.07 3.58 10.05
C THR A 71 12.20 3.32 11.03
N SER A 72 13.44 3.67 10.67
CA SER A 72 14.62 3.46 11.54
C SER A 72 14.56 4.32 12.80
N VAL A 73 14.05 5.55 12.70
CA VAL A 73 13.89 6.43 13.87
C VAL A 73 12.80 5.92 14.79
N ILE A 74 11.66 5.45 14.27
CA ILE A 74 10.59 4.85 15.08
C ILE A 74 11.12 3.61 15.80
N GLU A 75 11.85 2.73 15.12
CA GLU A 75 12.48 1.55 15.73
C GLU A 75 13.41 1.95 16.87
N GLN A 76 14.26 2.96 16.66
CA GLN A 76 15.17 3.45 17.69
C GLN A 76 14.42 4.02 18.88
N GLN A 77 13.34 4.78 18.66
CA GLN A 77 12.51 5.32 19.74
C GLN A 77 11.84 4.20 20.57
N ILE A 78 11.47 3.08 19.94
CA ILE A 78 10.94 1.90 20.65
C ILE A 78 12.07 1.26 21.47
N LYS A 79 13.27 1.08 20.91
CA LYS A 79 14.44 0.54 21.62
C LYS A 79 14.79 1.36 22.86
N ASP A 80 14.69 2.68 22.77
CA ASP A 80 14.95 3.61 23.89
C ASP A 80 13.90 3.49 25.01
N LEU A 81 12.70 3.00 24.68
CA LEU A 81 11.65 2.78 25.66
C LEU A 81 11.72 1.41 26.34
N VAL A 82 11.92 0.34 25.57
CA VAL A 82 11.74 -1.03 26.06
C VAL A 82 12.97 -1.94 25.92
N GLY A 83 14.04 -1.47 25.26
CA GLY A 83 15.27 -2.22 24.99
C GLY A 83 15.17 -3.18 23.80
N ASP A 84 16.33 -3.65 23.30
CA ASP A 84 16.45 -4.41 22.05
C ASP A 84 15.59 -5.69 22.01
N SER A 85 15.62 -6.51 23.06
CA SER A 85 14.89 -7.78 23.09
C SER A 85 13.38 -7.60 23.00
N ALA A 86 12.82 -6.61 23.71
CA ALA A 86 11.40 -6.33 23.68
C ALA A 86 10.98 -5.68 22.34
N THR A 87 11.86 -4.88 21.75
CA THR A 87 11.65 -4.31 20.40
C THR A 87 11.58 -5.40 19.34
N SER A 88 12.52 -6.34 19.36
CA SER A 88 12.51 -7.47 18.42
C SER A 88 11.23 -8.32 18.55
N ALA A 89 10.81 -8.62 19.80
CA ALA A 89 9.59 -9.35 20.07
C ALA A 89 8.34 -8.58 19.60
N PHE A 90 8.31 -7.25 19.79
CA PHE A 90 7.24 -6.39 19.31
C PHE A 90 7.12 -6.46 17.79
N TYR A 91 8.20 -6.25 17.04
CA TYR A 91 8.16 -6.25 15.58
C TYR A 91 7.78 -7.61 15.01
N GLN A 92 8.29 -8.71 15.59
CA GLN A 92 7.89 -10.06 15.19
C GLN A 92 6.36 -10.26 15.31
N ASN A 93 5.78 -9.84 16.44
CA ASN A 93 4.33 -9.92 16.65
C ASN A 93 3.57 -8.93 15.76
N TYR A 94 4.11 -7.74 15.54
CA TYR A 94 3.50 -6.70 14.72
C TYR A 94 3.36 -7.15 13.27
N TYR A 95 4.44 -7.64 12.66
CA TYR A 95 4.43 -8.08 11.26
C TYR A 95 3.48 -9.26 11.03
N SER A 96 3.40 -10.20 11.98
CA SER A 96 2.49 -11.36 11.87
C SER A 96 1.02 -11.04 12.19
N SER A 97 0.72 -9.89 12.79
CA SER A 97 -0.64 -9.50 13.19
C SER A 97 -1.25 -8.40 12.34
N TYR A 98 -0.42 -7.61 11.64
CA TYR A 98 -0.89 -6.48 10.84
C TYR A 98 -1.71 -6.92 9.63
N VAL A 99 -1.25 -7.95 8.92
CA VAL A 99 -1.98 -8.59 7.83
C VAL A 99 -2.23 -10.03 8.24
N THR A 100 -3.47 -10.48 8.16
CA THR A 100 -3.91 -11.84 8.52
C THR A 100 -4.67 -12.48 7.36
N GLU A 101 -4.84 -13.80 7.39
CA GLU A 101 -5.67 -14.50 6.40
C GLU A 101 -7.09 -13.93 6.32
N ALA A 102 -7.67 -13.55 7.46
CA ALA A 102 -9.00 -12.97 7.51
C ALA A 102 -9.10 -11.63 6.77
N ASP A 103 -8.03 -10.81 6.79
CA ASP A 103 -7.94 -9.58 6.00
C ASP A 103 -8.00 -9.88 4.50
N ILE A 104 -7.26 -10.88 4.05
CA ILE A 104 -7.17 -11.26 2.63
C ILE A 104 -8.50 -11.84 2.13
N VAL A 105 -9.11 -12.75 2.90
CA VAL A 105 -10.44 -13.30 2.59
C VAL A 105 -11.47 -12.18 2.47
N GLN A 106 -11.48 -11.26 3.42
CA GLN A 106 -12.45 -10.16 3.42
C GLN A 106 -12.25 -9.18 2.26
N LEU A 107 -10.99 -8.89 1.88
CA LEU A 107 -10.70 -8.06 0.71
C LEU A 107 -11.21 -8.70 -0.58
N SER A 108 -10.99 -10.02 -0.76
CA SER A 108 -11.51 -10.77 -1.90
C SER A 108 -13.05 -10.76 -1.93
N GLU A 109 -13.72 -10.97 -0.79
CA GLU A 109 -15.18 -10.89 -0.68
C GLU A 109 -15.72 -9.49 -1.02
N TRP A 110 -14.97 -8.44 -0.74
CA TRP A 110 -15.31 -7.06 -1.13
C TRP A 110 -15.00 -6.74 -2.60
N GLY A 111 -14.42 -7.69 -3.35
CA GLY A 111 -14.16 -7.55 -4.79
C GLY A 111 -12.86 -6.84 -5.12
N PHE A 112 -11.89 -6.83 -4.21
CA PHE A 112 -10.53 -6.36 -4.47
C PHE A 112 -9.63 -7.53 -4.89
N ASN A 113 -8.67 -7.27 -5.79
CA ASN A 113 -7.85 -8.29 -6.42
C ASN A 113 -6.35 -7.95 -6.46
N SER A 114 -5.93 -6.91 -5.76
CA SER A 114 -4.51 -6.56 -5.68
C SER A 114 -4.13 -5.93 -4.34
N LEU A 115 -2.87 -6.16 -3.92
CA LEU A 115 -2.26 -5.51 -2.78
C LEU A 115 -0.85 -5.04 -3.16
N ARG A 116 -0.55 -3.79 -2.88
CA ARG A 116 0.81 -3.25 -2.95
C ARG A 116 1.48 -3.44 -1.60
N VAL A 117 2.68 -4.00 -1.60
CA VAL A 117 3.46 -4.32 -0.39
C VAL A 117 4.68 -3.42 -0.33
N PRO A 118 4.57 -2.26 0.33
CA PRO A 118 5.73 -1.43 0.64
C PRO A 118 6.68 -2.18 1.56
N PHE A 119 7.94 -2.31 1.14
CA PHE A 119 8.96 -2.95 1.96
C PHE A 119 10.23 -2.11 2.09
N HIS A 120 10.93 -2.32 3.19
CA HIS A 120 12.25 -1.77 3.45
C HIS A 120 13.32 -2.74 2.98
N TYR A 121 14.33 -2.27 2.25
CA TYR A 121 15.42 -3.11 1.73
C TYR A 121 16.08 -4.03 2.78
N LYS A 122 16.13 -3.59 4.04
CA LYS A 122 16.76 -4.33 5.15
C LYS A 122 16.16 -5.72 5.39
N PHE A 123 14.92 -5.96 4.99
CA PHE A 123 14.30 -7.27 5.10
C PHE A 123 14.93 -8.33 4.19
N PHE A 124 15.62 -7.90 3.15
CA PHE A 124 16.28 -8.80 2.19
C PHE A 124 17.80 -8.68 2.22
N SER A 125 18.30 -7.50 2.57
CA SER A 125 19.74 -7.26 2.61
C SER A 125 20.05 -6.15 3.64
N PRO A 126 20.35 -6.51 4.90
CA PRO A 126 20.62 -5.54 5.97
C PRO A 126 21.97 -4.85 5.84
N ASP A 127 22.89 -5.41 5.07
CA ASP A 127 24.21 -4.86 4.78
C ASP A 127 24.65 -5.26 3.35
N THR A 128 25.52 -4.48 2.75
CA THR A 128 26.00 -4.70 1.38
C THR A 128 26.59 -6.10 1.20
N GLY A 129 26.01 -6.84 0.24
CA GLY A 129 26.44 -8.20 -0.07
C GLY A 129 25.97 -9.28 0.93
N VAL A 130 25.18 -8.90 1.94
CA VAL A 130 24.55 -9.82 2.88
C VAL A 130 23.08 -9.98 2.51
N PHE A 131 22.65 -11.18 2.16
CA PHE A 131 21.26 -11.49 1.84
C PHE A 131 20.65 -12.38 2.90
N ILE A 132 19.40 -12.10 3.28
CA ILE A 132 18.63 -12.82 4.30
C ILE A 132 17.21 -13.09 3.82
N ASN A 133 16.53 -14.02 4.48
CA ASN A 133 15.18 -14.46 4.09
C ASN A 133 14.06 -13.79 4.87
N ASP A 134 14.34 -12.88 5.80
CA ASP A 134 13.34 -12.31 6.70
C ASP A 134 12.15 -11.71 5.95
N GLY A 135 12.39 -11.05 4.80
CA GLY A 135 11.33 -10.52 3.95
C GLY A 135 10.46 -11.62 3.35
N PHE A 136 11.07 -12.72 2.89
CA PHE A 136 10.32 -13.85 2.35
C PHE A 136 9.49 -14.53 3.44
N ASP A 137 10.08 -14.78 4.61
CA ASP A 137 9.40 -15.43 5.75
C ASP A 137 8.15 -14.65 6.20
N ILE A 138 8.14 -13.32 6.03
CA ILE A 138 7.00 -12.46 6.36
C ILE A 138 5.99 -12.40 5.20
N ILE A 139 6.44 -12.35 3.95
CA ILE A 139 5.58 -12.14 2.77
C ILE A 139 4.95 -13.44 2.29
N ASP A 140 5.65 -14.57 2.34
CA ASP A 140 5.19 -15.85 1.81
C ASP A 140 3.83 -16.33 2.36
N PRO A 141 3.54 -16.23 3.68
CA PRO A 141 2.21 -16.56 4.20
C PRO A 141 1.11 -15.68 3.59
N VAL A 142 1.38 -14.38 3.39
CA VAL A 142 0.43 -13.45 2.77
C VAL A 142 0.23 -13.78 1.29
N LEU A 143 1.30 -14.14 0.58
CA LEU A 143 1.23 -14.60 -0.81
C LEU A 143 0.39 -15.87 -0.94
N GLU A 144 0.54 -16.83 -0.03
CA GLU A 144 -0.28 -18.05 0.00
C GLU A 144 -1.76 -17.70 0.18
N TRP A 145 -2.10 -16.85 1.15
CA TRP A 145 -3.49 -16.41 1.35
C TRP A 145 -4.04 -15.67 0.14
N CYS A 146 -3.23 -14.80 -0.47
CA CYS A 146 -3.59 -14.07 -1.68
C CYS A 146 -3.85 -15.02 -2.86
N SER A 147 -3.00 -16.01 -3.07
CA SER A 147 -3.16 -17.01 -4.12
C SER A 147 -4.45 -17.81 -3.98
N ASN A 148 -4.82 -18.16 -2.75
CA ASN A 148 -6.05 -18.88 -2.44
C ASN A 148 -7.32 -18.03 -2.63
N ASN A 149 -7.18 -16.70 -2.67
CA ASN A 149 -8.29 -15.75 -2.75
C ASN A 149 -8.30 -14.89 -4.01
N GLY A 150 -7.43 -15.17 -4.99
CA GLY A 150 -7.42 -14.47 -6.27
C GLY A 150 -6.91 -13.03 -6.19
N ILE A 151 -5.95 -12.74 -5.31
CA ILE A 151 -5.36 -11.41 -5.11
C ILE A 151 -3.89 -11.43 -5.55
N TYR A 152 -3.51 -10.48 -6.42
CA TYR A 152 -2.13 -10.26 -6.82
C TYR A 152 -1.38 -9.42 -5.79
N LEU A 153 -0.15 -9.82 -5.47
CA LEU A 153 0.79 -9.05 -4.66
C LEU A 153 1.76 -8.26 -5.56
N ILE A 154 1.85 -6.95 -5.40
CA ILE A 154 2.82 -6.10 -6.09
C ILE A 154 3.84 -5.64 -5.05
N LEU A 155 5.09 -6.06 -5.22
CA LEU A 155 6.17 -5.73 -4.29
C LEU A 155 6.75 -4.37 -4.63
N ASP A 156 6.77 -3.46 -3.65
CA ASP A 156 7.24 -2.10 -3.78
C ASP A 156 8.46 -1.85 -2.90
N MET A 157 9.59 -1.50 -3.52
CA MET A 157 10.74 -1.03 -2.75
C MET A 157 10.49 0.40 -2.27
N HIS A 158 9.84 0.49 -1.13
CA HIS A 158 9.44 1.76 -0.53
C HIS A 158 10.59 2.51 0.15
N CYS A 159 11.56 1.75 0.66
CA CYS A 159 12.81 2.27 1.21
C CYS A 159 13.99 1.56 0.54
N ALA A 160 14.67 2.24 -0.38
CA ALA A 160 15.90 1.77 -1.02
C ALA A 160 17.14 2.11 -0.17
N PRO A 161 18.29 1.41 -0.35
CA PRO A 161 19.54 1.78 0.28
C PRO A 161 19.87 3.26 0.12
N GLY A 162 20.06 3.96 1.24
CA GLY A 162 20.35 5.39 1.26
C GLY A 162 19.15 6.32 1.06
N GLY A 163 17.96 5.78 0.77
CA GLY A 163 16.75 6.55 0.48
C GLY A 163 16.71 7.15 -0.94
N GLN A 164 15.61 6.96 -1.66
CA GLN A 164 15.37 7.49 -3.00
C GLN A 164 14.78 8.90 -3.00
N ASN A 165 14.41 9.40 -1.84
CA ASN A 165 14.09 10.80 -1.53
C ASN A 165 14.51 11.12 -0.09
N ARG A 166 14.38 12.39 0.34
CA ARG A 166 14.81 12.80 1.69
C ARG A 166 13.79 12.53 2.78
N ASN A 167 12.57 12.13 2.41
CA ASN A 167 11.46 12.06 3.34
C ASN A 167 11.55 10.83 4.25
N ASP A 168 10.79 10.87 5.34
CA ASP A 168 10.73 9.82 6.34
C ASP A 168 10.13 8.51 5.81
N PHE A 169 9.21 8.56 4.87
CA PHE A 169 8.62 7.36 4.26
C PHE A 169 9.61 6.56 3.37
N SER A 170 10.72 7.14 2.92
CA SER A 170 11.81 6.41 2.27
C SER A 170 12.94 6.01 3.23
N ASP A 171 12.70 6.08 4.53
CA ASP A 171 13.70 6.00 5.61
C ASP A 171 14.83 7.03 5.42
N GLY A 172 14.53 8.15 4.75
CA GLY A 172 15.44 9.27 4.55
C GLY A 172 15.77 9.95 5.88
N ASN A 173 16.86 10.71 5.89
CA ASN A 173 17.34 11.44 7.07
C ASN A 173 17.02 12.95 7.04
N GLY A 174 16.29 13.40 6.01
CA GLY A 174 15.98 14.81 5.79
C GLY A 174 17.12 15.62 5.14
N GLU A 175 18.32 15.07 4.99
CA GLU A 175 19.51 15.77 4.50
C GLU A 175 19.79 15.49 3.03
N GLU A 176 19.88 14.21 2.64
CA GLU A 176 20.14 13.81 1.26
C GLU A 176 19.40 12.54 0.86
N ALA A 177 19.12 12.34 -0.43
CA ALA A 177 18.66 11.08 -1.00
C ALA A 177 19.91 10.28 -1.45
N GLY A 178 20.45 9.48 -0.52
CA GLY A 178 21.72 8.81 -0.69
C GLY A 178 21.78 7.78 -1.82
N LEU A 179 20.63 7.32 -2.32
CA LEU A 179 20.54 6.47 -3.51
C LEU A 179 21.15 7.16 -4.73
N TRP A 180 20.88 8.46 -4.90
CA TRP A 180 21.37 9.21 -6.06
C TRP A 180 22.80 9.68 -5.89
N VAL A 181 23.21 9.97 -4.66
CA VAL A 181 24.54 10.54 -4.36
C VAL A 181 25.62 9.45 -4.38
N HIS A 182 25.31 8.23 -3.94
CA HIS A 182 26.27 7.14 -3.74
C HIS A 182 26.03 5.97 -4.68
N GLU A 183 26.98 5.68 -5.56
CA GLU A 183 26.91 4.59 -6.54
C GLU A 183 26.70 3.21 -5.85
N TYR A 184 27.38 2.96 -4.74
CA TYR A 184 27.23 1.69 -4.01
C TYR A 184 25.80 1.39 -3.53
N ASN A 185 24.97 2.41 -3.24
CA ASN A 185 23.58 2.24 -2.91
C ASN A 185 22.76 1.78 -4.13
N ARG A 186 23.10 2.28 -5.31
CA ARG A 186 22.46 1.87 -6.57
C ARG A 186 22.81 0.43 -6.90
N ASP A 187 24.08 0.04 -6.84
CA ASP A 187 24.55 -1.33 -7.07
C ASP A 187 23.89 -2.31 -6.09
N TRP A 188 23.79 -1.86 -4.83
CA TRP A 188 23.13 -2.65 -3.81
C TRP A 188 21.64 -2.85 -4.10
N THR A 189 20.92 -1.82 -4.50
CA THR A 189 19.50 -1.89 -4.92
C THR A 189 19.31 -2.87 -6.09
N VAL A 190 20.17 -2.81 -7.11
CA VAL A 190 20.16 -3.74 -8.26
C VAL A 190 20.31 -5.20 -7.78
N SER A 191 21.24 -5.43 -6.85
CA SER A 191 21.49 -6.78 -6.32
C SER A 191 20.32 -7.31 -5.46
N ILE A 192 19.64 -6.44 -4.71
CA ILE A 192 18.45 -6.78 -3.93
C ILE A 192 17.29 -7.17 -4.84
N TRP A 193 17.03 -6.40 -5.88
CA TRP A 193 15.97 -6.73 -6.83
C TRP A 193 16.22 -8.06 -7.54
N LYS A 194 17.48 -8.32 -7.93
CA LYS A 194 17.83 -9.64 -8.49
C LYS A 194 17.55 -10.77 -7.52
N TYR A 195 17.90 -10.60 -6.23
CA TYR A 195 17.68 -11.60 -5.19
C TYR A 195 16.19 -11.87 -4.96
N ILE A 196 15.36 -10.83 -4.92
CA ILE A 196 13.91 -10.94 -4.77
C ILE A 196 13.29 -11.62 -6.01
N ALA A 197 13.68 -11.18 -7.20
CA ALA A 197 13.15 -11.69 -8.45
C ALA A 197 13.54 -13.16 -8.70
N ASP A 198 14.76 -13.57 -8.34
CA ASP A 198 15.19 -14.98 -8.43
C ASP A 198 14.30 -15.87 -7.54
N TYR A 199 14.03 -15.44 -6.33
CA TYR A 199 13.19 -16.17 -5.38
C TYR A 199 11.74 -16.30 -5.86
N TYR A 200 11.14 -15.22 -6.36
CA TYR A 200 9.74 -15.21 -6.78
C TYR A 200 9.49 -15.50 -8.26
N SER A 201 10.52 -15.85 -9.05
CA SER A 201 10.42 -15.99 -10.51
C SER A 201 9.29 -16.90 -11.00
N GLU A 202 8.92 -17.93 -10.21
CA GLU A 202 7.83 -18.86 -10.49
C GLU A 202 6.56 -18.61 -9.63
N ALA A 203 6.51 -17.53 -8.87
CA ALA A 203 5.41 -17.23 -7.95
C ALA A 203 4.28 -16.49 -8.66
N GLN A 204 3.36 -17.21 -9.27
CA GLN A 204 2.32 -16.71 -10.19
C GLN A 204 1.43 -15.60 -9.63
N TRP A 205 1.27 -15.50 -8.31
CA TRP A 205 0.44 -14.47 -7.66
C TRP A 205 1.24 -13.24 -7.20
N ILE A 206 2.54 -13.20 -7.48
CA ILE A 206 3.26 -11.93 -7.54
C ILE A 206 2.78 -11.21 -8.80
N GLY A 207 2.12 -10.07 -8.65
CA GLY A 207 1.60 -9.27 -9.76
C GLY A 207 2.68 -8.47 -10.48
N GLY A 208 3.80 -8.22 -9.81
CA GLY A 208 4.94 -7.50 -10.36
C GLY A 208 5.79 -6.80 -9.30
N TYR A 209 6.78 -6.08 -9.78
CA TYR A 209 7.79 -5.36 -9.00
C TYR A 209 7.69 -3.86 -9.27
N ASP A 210 7.33 -3.08 -8.25
CA ASP A 210 7.34 -1.63 -8.24
C ASP A 210 8.72 -1.17 -7.75
N LEU A 211 9.55 -0.74 -8.68
CA LEU A 211 11.01 -0.75 -8.48
C LEU A 211 11.51 0.25 -7.45
N LEU A 212 10.91 1.44 -7.37
CA LEU A 212 11.29 2.50 -6.44
C LEU A 212 10.09 3.40 -6.15
N ASN A 213 9.67 3.44 -4.90
CA ASN A 213 8.62 4.36 -4.46
C ASN A 213 9.08 5.82 -4.49
N GLU A 214 8.33 6.67 -5.18
CA GLU A 214 8.44 8.13 -5.12
C GLU A 214 9.86 8.70 -5.25
N PRO A 215 10.60 8.39 -6.33
CA PRO A 215 11.94 8.92 -6.49
C PRO A 215 11.95 10.45 -6.61
N VAL A 216 12.89 11.10 -5.93
CA VAL A 216 13.22 12.54 -6.10
C VAL A 216 14.71 12.67 -6.35
N LEU A 217 15.05 12.98 -7.58
CA LEU A 217 16.44 12.97 -8.04
C LEU A 217 17.28 14.07 -7.41
N GLU A 218 18.50 13.73 -7.03
CA GLU A 218 19.48 14.62 -6.43
C GLU A 218 20.90 14.37 -6.99
N GLY A 219 21.89 15.10 -6.50
CA GLY A 219 23.30 14.86 -6.80
C GLY A 219 23.67 15.04 -8.29
N GLY A 220 22.86 15.76 -9.05
CA GLY A 220 23.06 15.95 -10.49
C GLY A 220 22.48 14.82 -11.36
N PHE A 221 21.76 13.86 -10.77
CA PHE A 221 20.98 12.88 -11.53
C PHE A 221 19.87 13.58 -12.33
N SER A 222 19.71 13.17 -13.58
CA SER A 222 18.65 13.63 -14.48
C SER A 222 17.62 12.52 -14.71
N SER A 223 16.50 12.87 -15.33
CA SER A 223 15.49 11.86 -15.74
C SER A 223 16.09 10.82 -16.70
N LEU A 224 17.07 11.20 -17.52
CA LEU A 224 17.78 10.24 -18.38
C LEU A 224 18.61 9.24 -17.56
N ASN A 225 19.30 9.70 -16.51
CA ASN A 225 20.03 8.79 -15.62
C ASN A 225 19.06 7.88 -14.84
N LEU A 226 17.87 8.37 -14.48
CA LEU A 226 16.83 7.53 -13.88
C LEU A 226 16.40 6.41 -14.83
N ARG A 227 16.21 6.73 -16.13
CA ARG A 227 15.92 5.75 -17.15
C ARG A 227 17.02 4.69 -17.26
N GLU A 228 18.28 5.12 -17.36
CA GLU A 228 19.44 4.23 -17.45
C GLU A 228 19.50 3.30 -16.22
N TYR A 229 19.25 3.84 -15.04
CA TYR A 229 19.24 3.08 -13.80
C TYR A 229 18.08 2.08 -13.72
N TYR A 230 16.88 2.45 -14.14
CA TYR A 230 15.78 1.49 -14.25
C TYR A 230 16.11 0.34 -15.23
N ILE A 231 16.73 0.64 -16.35
CA ILE A 231 17.18 -0.39 -17.30
C ILE A 231 18.16 -1.35 -16.63
N GLU A 232 19.12 -0.85 -15.85
CA GLU A 232 20.07 -1.68 -15.11
C GLU A 232 19.38 -2.62 -14.11
N ILE A 233 18.41 -2.11 -13.33
CA ILE A 233 17.62 -2.93 -12.41
C ILE A 233 16.83 -4.00 -13.20
N ILE A 234 16.17 -3.61 -14.28
CA ILE A 234 15.37 -4.49 -15.12
C ILE A 234 16.22 -5.58 -15.75
N ASP A 235 17.37 -5.26 -16.34
CA ASP A 235 18.29 -6.24 -16.92
C ASP A 235 18.73 -7.28 -15.87
N SER A 236 18.95 -6.82 -14.63
CA SER A 236 19.30 -7.70 -13.52
C SER A 236 18.13 -8.63 -13.14
N ILE A 237 16.91 -8.10 -13.04
CA ILE A 237 15.68 -8.88 -12.81
C ILE A 237 15.47 -9.87 -13.94
N ARG A 238 15.52 -9.42 -15.20
CA ARG A 238 15.30 -10.25 -16.40
C ARG A 238 16.34 -11.34 -16.58
N SER A 239 17.50 -11.24 -15.93
CA SER A 239 18.47 -12.33 -15.90
C SER A 239 17.98 -13.58 -15.15
N VAL A 240 16.96 -13.44 -14.29
CA VAL A 240 16.42 -14.51 -13.43
C VAL A 240 14.91 -14.67 -13.55
N ASP A 241 14.16 -13.63 -13.93
CA ASP A 241 12.70 -13.60 -14.01
C ASP A 241 12.22 -12.94 -15.31
N GLN A 242 11.53 -13.71 -16.15
CA GLN A 242 10.98 -13.26 -17.44
C GLN A 242 9.45 -13.04 -17.36
N ASN A 243 8.83 -13.31 -16.21
CA ASN A 243 7.39 -13.46 -16.12
C ASN A 243 6.69 -12.20 -15.56
N HIS A 244 7.26 -11.60 -14.51
CA HIS A 244 6.55 -10.58 -13.73
C HIS A 244 6.60 -9.20 -14.38
N ILE A 245 5.52 -8.43 -14.15
CA ILE A 245 5.42 -7.05 -14.63
C ILE A 245 6.41 -6.16 -13.87
N ILE A 246 7.05 -5.26 -14.59
CA ILE A 246 7.84 -4.19 -14.02
C ILE A 246 6.99 -2.93 -13.95
N PHE A 247 6.81 -2.39 -12.75
CA PHE A 247 6.23 -1.06 -12.53
C PHE A 247 7.36 -0.07 -12.30
N ILE A 248 7.31 1.06 -13.00
CA ILE A 248 8.27 2.15 -12.79
C ILE A 248 7.55 3.45 -12.46
N GLU A 249 8.07 4.16 -11.49
CA GLU A 249 7.57 5.44 -11.08
C GLU A 249 8.37 6.59 -11.70
N GLY A 250 7.66 7.70 -11.95
CA GLY A 250 8.29 8.94 -12.42
C GLY A 250 9.09 9.65 -11.32
N ASN A 251 10.03 10.51 -11.71
CA ASN A 251 10.63 11.46 -10.79
C ASN A 251 9.56 12.35 -10.12
N TRP A 252 9.95 13.06 -9.07
CA TRP A 252 9.09 14.00 -8.35
C TRP A 252 7.83 13.35 -7.82
N TYR A 253 8.04 12.36 -6.92
CA TYR A 253 6.97 11.63 -6.24
C TYR A 253 6.03 10.93 -7.22
N ALA A 254 6.61 10.11 -8.11
CA ALA A 254 5.89 9.33 -9.13
C ALA A 254 5.05 10.16 -10.15
N ASN A 255 5.41 11.42 -10.40
CA ASN A 255 4.58 12.29 -11.24
C ASN A 255 5.25 12.77 -12.54
N ASP A 256 6.58 12.79 -12.64
CA ASP A 256 7.32 13.27 -13.80
C ASP A 256 7.98 12.10 -14.57
N PHE A 257 7.44 11.79 -15.74
CA PHE A 257 7.92 10.73 -16.65
C PHE A 257 8.79 11.25 -17.79
N ALA A 258 9.34 12.45 -17.68
CA ALA A 258 10.30 12.96 -18.65
C ALA A 258 11.46 11.96 -18.83
N ASP A 259 11.85 11.70 -20.09
CA ASP A 259 12.87 10.74 -20.51
C ASP A 259 12.62 9.26 -20.16
N LEU A 260 11.55 8.93 -19.42
CA LEU A 260 11.17 7.54 -19.14
C LEU A 260 10.39 6.88 -20.28
N THR A 261 10.02 7.63 -21.30
CA THR A 261 9.38 7.13 -22.52
C THR A 261 10.35 7.14 -23.71
N PRO A 262 10.21 6.20 -24.71
CA PRO A 262 9.25 5.09 -24.77
C PRO A 262 9.55 3.99 -23.75
N PRO A 263 8.63 3.02 -23.54
CA PRO A 263 8.87 1.84 -22.71
C PRO A 263 10.15 1.11 -23.11
N PHE A 264 10.80 0.48 -22.16
CA PHE A 264 12.09 -0.19 -22.32
C PHE A 264 12.13 -1.61 -21.77
N ASP A 265 10.95 -2.17 -21.49
CA ASP A 265 10.72 -3.58 -21.23
C ASP A 265 9.36 -3.98 -21.85
N ASP A 266 9.24 -5.20 -22.34
CA ASP A 266 8.05 -5.67 -23.05
C ASP A 266 6.87 -5.97 -22.10
N ASN A 267 7.13 -6.14 -20.79
CA ASN A 267 6.13 -6.44 -19.76
C ASN A 267 6.23 -5.42 -18.62
N MET A 268 6.01 -4.14 -18.93
CA MET A 268 6.07 -3.05 -17.96
C MET A 268 4.82 -2.20 -17.93
N SER A 269 4.63 -1.47 -16.85
CA SER A 269 3.62 -0.44 -16.63
C SER A 269 4.25 0.81 -16.04
N TYR A 270 3.69 1.97 -16.37
CA TYR A 270 3.99 3.19 -15.63
C TYR A 270 3.10 3.29 -14.41
N SER A 271 3.72 3.48 -13.24
CA SER A 271 3.06 3.70 -11.95
C SER A 271 3.16 5.19 -11.58
N PHE A 272 2.03 5.82 -11.28
CA PHE A 272 1.99 7.21 -10.82
C PHE A 272 1.19 7.34 -9.53
N HIS A 273 1.44 8.39 -8.75
CA HIS A 273 0.72 8.66 -7.51
C HIS A 273 -0.23 9.85 -7.67
N HIS A 274 -1.40 9.79 -7.00
CA HIS A 274 -2.42 10.80 -7.20
C HIS A 274 -3.25 11.08 -5.95
N TYR A 275 -2.88 12.13 -5.22
CA TYR A 275 -3.54 12.51 -3.96
C TYR A 275 -4.35 13.81 -4.05
N ILE A 276 -4.18 14.60 -5.12
CA ILE A 276 -4.70 15.97 -5.21
C ILE A 276 -5.66 16.17 -6.40
N GLY A 277 -6.24 17.35 -6.45
CA GLY A 277 -7.07 17.80 -7.56
C GLY A 277 -8.55 17.44 -7.44
N PRO A 278 -9.40 18.12 -8.21
CA PRO A 278 -10.83 17.83 -8.24
C PRO A 278 -11.09 16.40 -8.70
N SER A 279 -12.04 15.73 -8.04
CA SER A 279 -12.34 14.31 -8.29
C SER A 279 -12.83 14.02 -9.72
N THR A 280 -13.48 14.98 -10.38
CA THR A 280 -14.17 14.78 -11.67
C THR A 280 -13.40 15.32 -12.89
N GLN A 281 -12.26 15.96 -12.72
CA GLN A 281 -11.53 16.55 -13.85
C GLN A 281 -10.59 15.55 -14.52
N THR A 282 -10.91 15.15 -15.74
CA THR A 282 -10.08 14.29 -16.60
C THR A 282 -8.72 14.90 -16.92
N ALA A 283 -8.59 16.23 -16.89
CA ALA A 283 -7.33 16.94 -17.16
C ALA A 283 -6.18 16.46 -16.26
N TRP A 284 -6.46 16.04 -15.03
CA TRP A 284 -5.45 15.57 -14.09
C TRP A 284 -4.82 14.23 -14.45
N VAL A 285 -5.50 13.40 -15.25
CA VAL A 285 -4.98 12.12 -15.72
C VAL A 285 -4.62 12.14 -17.21
N SER A 286 -4.91 13.24 -17.90
CA SER A 286 -4.76 13.33 -19.36
C SER A 286 -3.31 13.19 -19.83
N GLN A 287 -2.34 13.66 -19.07
CA GLN A 287 -0.92 13.46 -19.40
C GLN A 287 -0.55 11.97 -19.41
N TYR A 288 -0.99 11.22 -18.42
CA TYR A 288 -0.71 9.78 -18.30
C TYR A 288 -1.47 8.98 -19.36
N THR A 289 -2.76 9.27 -19.59
CA THR A 289 -3.55 8.58 -20.63
C THR A 289 -3.05 8.90 -22.04
N SER A 290 -2.52 10.12 -22.28
CA SER A 290 -1.86 10.47 -23.54
C SER A 290 -0.56 9.69 -23.72
N MET A 291 0.25 9.56 -22.68
CA MET A 291 1.47 8.74 -22.68
C MET A 291 1.13 7.25 -22.95
N SER A 292 0.18 6.69 -22.23
CA SER A 292 -0.30 5.33 -22.44
C SER A 292 -0.78 5.10 -23.87
N SER A 293 -1.54 6.04 -24.43
CA SER A 293 -2.01 5.97 -25.82
C SER A 293 -0.89 6.07 -26.84
N ALA A 294 0.10 6.94 -26.61
CA ALA A 294 1.21 7.15 -27.53
C ALA A 294 2.14 5.95 -27.62
N TYR A 295 2.32 5.24 -26.51
CA TYR A 295 3.29 4.14 -26.38
C TYR A 295 2.64 2.78 -26.21
N ASN A 296 1.31 2.70 -26.20
CA ASN A 296 0.54 1.46 -26.06
C ASN A 296 0.95 0.63 -24.84
N VAL A 297 1.00 1.26 -23.66
CA VAL A 297 1.47 0.69 -22.40
C VAL A 297 0.41 0.88 -21.31
N PRO A 298 0.19 -0.08 -20.39
CA PRO A 298 -0.77 0.07 -19.30
C PRO A 298 -0.31 1.11 -18.28
N LEU A 299 -1.27 1.58 -17.49
CA LEU A 299 -1.06 2.50 -16.36
C LEU A 299 -1.55 1.88 -15.07
N TRP A 300 -0.88 2.20 -14.00
CA TRP A 300 -1.31 1.89 -12.64
C TRP A 300 -1.15 3.12 -11.75
N VAL A 301 -2.14 3.37 -10.88
CA VAL A 301 -1.99 4.33 -9.81
C VAL A 301 -1.51 3.57 -8.59
N GLY A 302 -0.19 3.59 -8.36
CA GLY A 302 0.48 2.89 -7.27
C GLY A 302 0.01 3.36 -5.90
N GLU A 303 -0.32 4.67 -5.81
CA GLU A 303 -0.93 5.24 -4.63
C GLU A 303 -1.97 6.30 -4.98
N VAL A 304 -3.13 6.17 -4.35
CA VAL A 304 -4.21 7.15 -4.37
C VAL A 304 -4.97 7.08 -3.06
N GLY A 305 -5.33 8.22 -2.45
CA GLY A 305 -6.07 8.10 -1.21
C GLY A 305 -6.09 9.34 -0.35
N GLU A 306 -6.23 9.11 0.96
CA GLU A 306 -6.24 10.11 2.03
C GLU A 306 -7.23 11.24 1.82
N ASN A 307 -8.38 10.91 1.22
CA ASN A 307 -9.37 11.89 0.81
C ASN A 307 -10.81 11.44 1.21
N SER A 308 -11.80 12.28 0.94
CA SER A 308 -13.20 11.97 1.24
C SER A 308 -13.75 10.82 0.39
N ASN A 309 -14.77 10.13 0.90
CA ASN A 309 -15.45 9.05 0.17
C ASN A 309 -16.03 9.52 -1.17
N HIS A 310 -16.51 10.77 -1.23
CA HIS A 310 -16.99 11.37 -2.48
C HIS A 310 -15.86 11.53 -3.51
N TRP A 311 -14.71 12.03 -3.07
CA TRP A 311 -13.54 12.13 -3.91
C TRP A 311 -13.07 10.75 -4.39
N ALA A 312 -13.05 9.76 -3.48
CA ALA A 312 -12.71 8.38 -3.76
C ALA A 312 -13.59 7.80 -4.88
N HIS A 313 -14.92 7.88 -4.73
CA HIS A 313 -15.85 7.36 -5.73
C HIS A 313 -15.58 7.91 -7.14
N HIS A 314 -15.52 9.22 -7.27
CA HIS A 314 -15.32 9.85 -8.58
C HIS A 314 -13.94 9.62 -9.16
N LYS A 315 -12.91 9.57 -8.30
CA LYS A 315 -11.54 9.37 -8.75
C LYS A 315 -11.31 7.94 -9.21
N ILE A 316 -11.79 6.96 -8.44
CA ILE A 316 -11.68 5.54 -8.82
C ILE A 316 -12.48 5.26 -10.09
N LYS A 317 -13.69 5.77 -10.19
CA LYS A 317 -14.48 5.67 -11.42
C LYS A 317 -13.73 6.24 -12.63
N LEU A 318 -13.09 7.41 -12.49
CA LEU A 318 -12.29 8.01 -13.55
C LEU A 318 -11.13 7.10 -13.98
N PHE A 319 -10.44 6.44 -13.04
CA PHE A 319 -9.36 5.50 -13.36
C PHE A 319 -9.89 4.28 -14.08
N GLU A 320 -10.94 3.64 -13.57
CA GLU A 320 -11.54 2.44 -14.18
C GLU A 320 -12.09 2.71 -15.58
N GLU A 321 -12.74 3.86 -15.81
CA GLU A 321 -13.22 4.29 -17.15
C GLU A 321 -12.07 4.48 -18.16
N ASN A 322 -10.83 4.63 -17.70
CA ASN A 322 -9.63 4.75 -18.53
C ASN A 322 -8.75 3.49 -18.53
N ASN A 323 -9.22 2.37 -17.99
CA ASN A 323 -8.47 1.12 -17.81
C ASN A 323 -7.18 1.31 -16.98
N ILE A 324 -7.20 2.17 -15.98
CA ILE A 324 -6.09 2.41 -15.08
C ILE A 324 -6.33 1.60 -13.80
N GLY A 325 -5.43 0.67 -13.49
CA GLY A 325 -5.43 -0.02 -12.20
C GLY A 325 -5.10 0.93 -11.05
N TRP A 326 -5.47 0.59 -9.83
CA TRP A 326 -5.26 1.48 -8.69
C TRP A 326 -5.02 0.73 -7.38
N SER A 327 -4.29 1.39 -6.47
CA SER A 327 -4.03 0.95 -5.11
C SER A 327 -4.33 2.11 -4.15
N TRP A 328 -5.36 1.94 -3.31
CA TRP A 328 -5.75 2.97 -2.35
C TRP A 328 -4.79 3.00 -1.16
N TRP A 329 -4.32 4.17 -0.80
CA TRP A 329 -3.49 4.40 0.38
C TRP A 329 -4.35 4.87 1.54
N ASN A 330 -4.44 4.13 2.64
CA ASN A 330 -3.87 2.78 2.78
C ASN A 330 -4.93 1.81 3.33
N PHE A 331 -4.56 0.55 3.55
CA PHE A 331 -5.46 -0.50 4.02
C PHE A 331 -5.83 -0.32 5.50
N LYS A 332 -4.84 -0.23 6.41
CA LYS A 332 -5.04 -0.06 7.86
C LYS A 332 -4.33 1.19 8.37
N HIS A 333 -4.97 1.92 9.27
CA HIS A 333 -4.37 3.12 9.85
C HIS A 333 -4.92 3.40 11.25
N ASN A 334 -4.03 3.88 12.13
CA ASN A 334 -4.37 4.26 13.49
C ASN A 334 -4.99 5.67 13.52
N GLY A 335 -6.31 5.74 13.78
CA GLY A 335 -7.03 7.01 13.93
C GLY A 335 -7.34 7.75 12.62
N SER A 336 -7.20 7.14 11.44
CA SER A 336 -7.60 7.75 10.16
C SER A 336 -9.06 7.43 9.81
N ILE A 337 -9.70 8.37 9.10
CA ILE A 337 -11.05 8.21 8.53
C ILE A 337 -11.02 7.92 7.02
N SER A 338 -9.86 7.96 6.39
CA SER A 338 -9.68 7.78 4.94
C SER A 338 -9.11 6.40 4.57
N THR A 339 -8.92 5.53 5.54
CA THR A 339 -8.47 4.14 5.37
C THR A 339 -9.65 3.18 5.36
N LEU A 340 -9.46 1.98 4.77
CA LEU A 340 -10.51 0.97 4.73
C LEU A 340 -10.78 0.35 6.11
N MET A 341 -9.72 0.05 6.87
CA MET A 341 -9.80 -0.56 8.19
C MET A 341 -9.22 0.40 9.23
N GLY A 342 -10.09 1.02 10.01
CA GLY A 342 -9.72 1.94 11.09
C GLY A 342 -9.35 1.20 12.36
N ILE A 343 -8.38 1.74 13.10
CA ILE A 343 -7.96 1.25 14.42
C ILE A 343 -8.13 2.36 15.42
N GLU A 344 -8.75 2.07 16.57
CA GLU A 344 -8.77 3.01 17.68
C GLU A 344 -7.41 2.99 18.40
N PRO A 345 -6.80 4.18 18.62
CA PRO A 345 -5.52 4.26 19.34
C PRO A 345 -5.61 3.65 20.73
N PRO A 346 -4.86 2.60 21.06
CA PRO A 346 -4.91 1.99 22.39
C PRO A 346 -4.43 2.96 23.49
N GLN A 347 -4.99 2.80 24.69
CA GLN A 347 -4.76 3.75 25.79
C GLN A 347 -3.28 3.85 26.19
N ASP A 348 -2.60 2.72 26.37
CA ASP A 348 -1.20 2.74 26.80
C ASP A 348 -0.27 3.13 25.65
N PHE A 349 -0.60 2.80 24.39
CA PHE A 349 0.10 3.30 23.22
C PHE A 349 -0.03 4.83 23.08
N THR A 350 -1.20 5.37 23.38
CA THR A 350 -1.39 6.84 23.44
C THR A 350 -0.44 7.50 24.44
N ALA A 351 -0.06 6.85 25.53
CA ALA A 351 0.94 7.39 26.45
C ALA A 351 2.35 7.43 25.84
N ILE A 352 2.71 6.46 24.98
CA ILE A 352 3.95 6.47 24.20
C ILE A 352 3.94 7.68 23.25
N ILE A 353 2.86 7.84 22.46
CA ILE A 353 2.71 8.95 21.52
C ILE A 353 2.78 10.31 22.23
N LYS A 354 2.12 10.46 23.37
CA LYS A 354 2.23 11.69 24.17
C LYS A 354 3.64 11.99 24.62
N HIS A 355 4.40 10.96 25.02
CA HIS A 355 5.81 11.12 25.37
C HIS A 355 6.62 11.58 24.16
N TRP A 356 6.51 10.90 23.04
CA TRP A 356 7.20 11.23 21.80
C TRP A 356 6.85 12.62 21.27
N SER A 357 5.62 13.07 21.49
CA SER A 357 5.15 14.42 21.13
C SER A 357 5.48 15.49 22.17
N ASN A 358 6.23 15.18 23.22
CA ASN A 358 6.52 16.08 24.35
C ASN A 358 5.27 16.59 25.08
N LEU A 359 4.17 15.83 25.05
CA LEU A 359 2.89 16.14 25.68
C LEU A 359 2.64 15.34 26.97
N GLY A 360 3.59 14.48 27.35
CA GLY A 360 3.49 13.62 28.53
C GLY A 360 4.83 13.09 29.00
N PRO A 361 4.90 12.53 30.23
CA PRO A 361 6.11 11.94 30.76
C PRO A 361 6.48 10.64 30.00
N LYS A 362 7.75 10.26 30.06
CA LYS A 362 8.20 8.94 29.60
C LYS A 362 7.42 7.84 30.36
N PRO A 363 6.75 6.90 29.68
CA PRO A 363 6.09 5.79 30.35
C PRO A 363 7.11 4.86 31.02
N SER A 364 6.69 4.09 32.05
CA SER A 364 7.51 3.00 32.53
C SER A 364 7.69 1.93 31.44
N ILE A 365 8.71 1.08 31.57
CA ILE A 365 9.00 0.00 30.61
C ILE A 365 7.76 -0.91 30.47
N GLU A 366 7.15 -1.31 31.60
CA GLU A 366 5.98 -2.17 31.61
C GLU A 366 4.80 -1.53 30.88
N LYS A 367 4.58 -0.24 31.09
CA LYS A 367 3.53 0.51 30.40
C LYS A 367 3.81 0.66 28.91
N ALA A 368 5.05 0.88 28.54
CA ALA A 368 5.45 0.96 27.14
C ALA A 368 5.27 -0.41 26.43
N GLN A 369 5.69 -1.50 27.06
CA GLN A 369 5.47 -2.86 26.56
C GLN A 369 3.97 -3.19 26.41
N SER A 370 3.15 -2.81 27.43
CA SER A 370 1.69 -2.95 27.35
C SER A 370 1.11 -2.17 26.17
N GLY A 371 1.57 -0.93 25.96
CA GLY A 371 1.10 -0.10 24.86
C GLY A 371 1.45 -0.66 23.48
N LEU A 372 2.66 -1.17 23.32
CA LEU A 372 3.09 -1.83 22.10
C LEU A 372 2.29 -3.13 21.84
N GLN A 373 2.03 -3.94 22.87
CA GLN A 373 1.20 -5.14 22.72
C GLN A 373 -0.26 -4.79 22.37
N GLN A 374 -0.82 -3.76 23.02
CA GLN A 374 -2.15 -3.27 22.68
C GLN A 374 -2.25 -2.78 21.23
N LEU A 375 -1.17 -2.17 20.69
CA LEU A 375 -1.12 -1.77 19.29
C LEU A 375 -1.13 -2.98 18.36
N VAL A 376 -0.31 -4.01 18.65
CA VAL A 376 -0.30 -5.29 17.92
C VAL A 376 -1.71 -5.91 17.90
N ASP A 377 -2.36 -5.97 19.04
CA ASP A 377 -3.70 -6.54 19.15
C ASP A 377 -4.75 -5.72 18.39
N ALA A 378 -4.61 -4.40 18.36
CA ALA A 378 -5.52 -3.51 17.65
C ALA A 378 -5.48 -3.70 16.12
N TYR A 379 -4.32 -4.10 15.56
CA TYR A 379 -4.18 -4.35 14.11
C TYR A 379 -4.75 -5.71 13.66
N LYS A 380 -5.08 -6.61 14.57
CA LYS A 380 -5.75 -7.86 14.20
C LYS A 380 -7.11 -7.58 13.56
N PHE A 381 -7.46 -8.35 12.54
CA PHE A 381 -8.67 -8.15 11.75
C PHE A 381 -9.93 -7.93 12.59
N GLU A 382 -10.15 -8.78 13.59
CA GLU A 382 -11.33 -8.76 14.48
C GLU A 382 -11.46 -7.50 15.35
N ASN A 383 -10.38 -6.73 15.49
CA ASN A 383 -10.34 -5.49 16.28
C ASN A 383 -10.37 -4.22 15.41
N CYS A 384 -10.30 -4.38 14.08
CA CYS A 384 -10.39 -3.26 13.15
C CYS A 384 -11.85 -2.91 12.83
N VAL A 385 -12.11 -1.65 12.52
CA VAL A 385 -13.44 -1.14 12.15
C VAL A 385 -13.47 -0.81 10.65
N PRO A 386 -14.26 -1.54 9.84
CA PRO A 386 -14.38 -1.24 8.41
C PRO A 386 -15.02 0.13 8.15
N ASN A 387 -14.43 0.89 7.24
CA ASN A 387 -15.02 2.12 6.71
C ASN A 387 -16.05 1.77 5.62
N THR A 388 -17.28 1.50 6.05
CA THR A 388 -18.37 1.11 5.14
C THR A 388 -18.73 2.20 4.12
N GLY A 389 -18.47 3.47 4.46
CA GLY A 389 -18.68 4.60 3.54
C GLY A 389 -17.65 4.61 2.41
N LEU A 390 -16.39 4.30 2.71
CA LEU A 390 -15.34 4.16 1.70
C LEU A 390 -15.56 2.91 0.83
N LEU A 391 -15.96 1.80 1.45
CA LEU A 391 -16.31 0.58 0.72
C LEU A 391 -17.48 0.81 -0.26
N ALA A 392 -18.50 1.53 0.17
CA ALA A 392 -19.60 1.93 -0.70
C ALA A 392 -19.13 2.87 -1.83
N ALA A 393 -18.21 3.80 -1.56
CA ALA A 393 -17.64 4.69 -2.56
C ALA A 393 -16.93 3.93 -3.69
N PHE A 394 -16.32 2.79 -3.39
CA PHE A 394 -15.64 1.95 -4.38
C PHE A 394 -16.57 1.02 -5.16
N ASN A 395 -17.61 0.51 -4.53
CA ASN A 395 -18.40 -0.60 -5.06
C ASN A 395 -19.84 -0.26 -5.44
N ASP A 396 -20.39 0.86 -4.96
CA ASP A 396 -21.76 1.26 -5.29
C ASP A 396 -21.75 2.21 -6.50
N PRO A 397 -22.21 1.78 -7.68
CA PRO A 397 -22.27 2.61 -8.88
C PRO A 397 -23.20 3.82 -8.73
N ASP A 398 -24.17 3.71 -7.82
CA ASP A 398 -25.15 4.77 -7.50
C ASP A 398 -24.75 5.55 -6.24
N PHE A 399 -23.48 5.47 -5.82
CA PHE A 399 -22.99 6.19 -4.65
C PHE A 399 -23.32 7.68 -4.76
N SER A 400 -24.16 8.15 -3.88
CA SER A 400 -24.55 9.55 -3.81
C SER A 400 -24.36 10.08 -2.39
N LEU A 401 -23.96 11.34 -2.29
CA LEU A 401 -23.80 12.09 -1.02
C LEU A 401 -25.11 12.38 -0.29
N THR A 402 -26.25 11.86 -0.73
CA THR A 402 -27.45 11.94 0.10
C THR A 402 -27.16 11.13 1.37
N PRO A 403 -26.99 11.79 2.54
CA PRO A 403 -26.81 11.06 3.77
C PRO A 403 -28.04 10.17 3.95
N LYS A 404 -27.87 8.86 3.79
CA LYS A 404 -28.84 7.94 4.42
C LYS A 404 -28.82 8.33 5.90
N PRO A 405 -29.97 8.61 6.52
CA PRO A 405 -29.98 9.03 7.92
C PRO A 405 -29.16 8.01 8.72
N PHE A 406 -28.13 8.48 9.38
CA PHE A 406 -27.32 7.69 10.29
C PHE A 406 -28.29 6.98 11.23
N LYS A 407 -28.36 5.66 11.15
CA LYS A 407 -28.84 4.89 12.29
C LYS A 407 -27.74 5.06 13.34
N GLU A 408 -28.07 5.84 14.37
CA GLU A 408 -27.21 6.05 15.51
C GLU A 408 -26.75 4.70 16.07
N HIS A 409 -25.60 4.23 15.63
CA HIS A 409 -24.80 3.36 16.44
C HIS A 409 -24.02 4.31 17.35
N HIS A 410 -24.42 4.40 18.61
CA HIS A 410 -23.71 5.09 19.63
C HIS A 410 -22.24 4.66 19.63
N LEU A 411 -21.37 5.53 19.16
CA LEU A 411 -19.96 5.57 19.53
C LEU A 411 -19.84 6.56 20.69
N PRO A 412 -19.90 6.09 21.95
CA PRO A 412 -19.73 6.97 23.10
C PRO A 412 -18.24 7.28 23.19
N GLY A 413 -17.84 8.47 22.78
CA GLY A 413 -16.49 8.97 23.02
C GLY A 413 -15.91 9.90 21.95
N MET A 414 -16.26 9.76 20.68
CA MET A 414 -15.61 10.53 19.60
C MET A 414 -16.03 12.01 19.55
N MET A 415 -17.22 12.38 20.05
CA MET A 415 -17.67 13.80 20.05
C MET A 415 -17.09 14.63 21.20
N ALA A 416 -16.55 14.02 22.24
CA ALA A 416 -16.02 14.76 23.40
C ALA A 416 -14.59 15.27 23.18
N SER A 417 -13.85 14.76 22.20
CA SER A 417 -12.46 15.15 21.93
C SER A 417 -12.31 16.41 21.07
N LEU A 418 -13.32 16.77 20.28
CA LEU A 418 -13.25 17.94 19.39
C LEU A 418 -13.57 19.27 20.10
N THR A 419 -14.09 19.26 21.34
CA THR A 419 -14.50 20.46 22.06
C THR A 419 -13.47 21.00 23.06
N THR A 420 -12.31 20.36 23.22
CA THR A 420 -11.31 20.72 24.24
C THR A 420 -9.91 21.03 23.73
N LEU A 421 -9.73 21.33 22.45
CA LEU A 421 -8.47 21.95 22.02
C LEU A 421 -8.51 23.44 22.36
N PRO A 422 -7.54 23.97 23.13
CA PRO A 422 -7.47 25.39 23.38
C PRO A 422 -7.16 26.11 22.07
N VAL A 423 -8.13 26.86 21.56
CA VAL A 423 -7.92 27.82 20.48
C VAL A 423 -6.98 28.88 20.97
N ILE A 424 -5.69 28.79 20.66
CA ILE A 424 -4.78 29.93 20.82
C ILE A 424 -5.20 30.94 19.76
N GLY A 425 -5.78 32.05 20.25
CA GLY A 425 -6.49 33.02 19.46
C GLY A 425 -5.69 33.67 18.34
N VAL A 426 -6.19 33.46 17.13
CA VAL A 426 -6.12 34.44 16.05
C VAL A 426 -7.53 34.54 15.49
N PRO A 427 -8.18 35.71 15.48
CA PRO A 427 -9.52 35.83 14.94
C PRO A 427 -9.46 35.75 13.41
N VAL A 428 -9.82 34.62 12.84
CA VAL A 428 -10.08 34.49 11.40
C VAL A 428 -11.56 34.81 11.16
N LYS A 429 -11.82 35.94 10.52
CA LYS A 429 -13.17 36.24 10.00
C LYS A 429 -13.46 35.31 8.82
N LEU A 430 -14.24 34.29 9.05
CA LEU A 430 -14.79 33.42 7.99
C LEU A 430 -15.93 34.15 7.29
N LYS A 431 -15.76 34.45 6.00
CA LYS A 431 -16.89 34.73 5.11
C LYS A 431 -17.40 33.40 4.59
N THR A 432 -18.65 33.11 4.94
CA THR A 432 -19.37 31.92 4.46
C THR A 432 -19.51 31.95 2.95
N LEU A 433 -18.85 30.99 2.27
CA LEU A 433 -19.20 30.51 0.94
C LEU A 433 -19.46 29.00 1.07
N GLY A 434 -20.62 28.59 0.59
CA GLY A 434 -21.27 27.32 0.88
C GLY A 434 -20.46 26.05 0.56
N GLY A 435 -20.63 25.10 1.45
CA GLY A 435 -20.22 23.70 1.29
C GLY A 435 -19.37 23.20 2.47
N LEU A 436 -19.87 22.21 3.19
CA LEU A 436 -19.17 21.55 4.29
C LEU A 436 -17.86 20.83 3.87
N ASP A 437 -17.65 20.65 2.59
CA ASP A 437 -16.50 19.88 2.04
C ASP A 437 -15.15 20.62 2.14
N SER A 438 -15.17 21.93 2.40
CA SER A 438 -13.93 22.72 2.51
C SER A 438 -13.32 22.76 3.91
N LEU A 439 -13.98 22.21 4.92
CA LEU A 439 -13.52 22.28 6.31
C LEU A 439 -12.65 21.10 6.76
N LEU A 440 -12.69 19.97 6.05
CA LEU A 440 -11.91 18.77 6.40
C LEU A 440 -10.48 18.77 5.86
N SER A 441 -10.18 19.56 4.83
CA SER A 441 -8.85 19.62 4.22
C SER A 441 -7.82 20.49 4.95
N ILE A 442 -8.23 21.26 5.99
CA ILE A 442 -7.34 22.20 6.70
C ILE A 442 -6.69 21.60 7.94
N ALA A 443 -7.15 20.44 8.42
CA ALA A 443 -6.70 19.88 9.69
C ALA A 443 -5.42 19.03 9.61
N GLN A 444 -4.84 18.77 8.43
CA GLN A 444 -3.74 17.81 8.25
C GLN A 444 -2.51 18.35 7.51
N MET A 445 -2.24 19.66 7.52
CA MET A 445 -0.97 20.15 6.97
C MET A 445 0.14 20.18 8.04
N PRO A 446 1.32 19.60 7.78
CA PRO A 446 2.47 19.73 8.67
C PRO A 446 2.91 21.19 8.81
N LYS A 447 3.24 21.61 10.02
CA LYS A 447 3.83 22.92 10.27
C LYS A 447 5.22 22.99 9.64
N GLY A 448 5.38 23.81 8.59
CA GLY A 448 6.70 24.09 8.01
C GLY A 448 6.72 24.34 6.52
N VAL A 449 5.65 24.10 5.79
CA VAL A 449 5.61 24.39 4.34
C VAL A 449 5.19 25.88 4.16
N PRO A 450 5.96 26.71 3.40
CA PRO A 450 5.53 28.07 3.10
C PRO A 450 4.27 28.01 2.24
N VAL A 451 3.22 28.64 2.72
CA VAL A 451 1.95 28.79 2.00
C VAL A 451 2.23 29.64 0.75
N ALA A 452 2.40 29.00 -0.38
CA ALA A 452 2.22 29.69 -1.65
C ALA A 452 0.72 29.98 -1.79
N THR A 453 0.38 31.25 -1.89
CA THR A 453 -1.00 31.71 -2.06
C THR A 453 -1.56 31.10 -3.34
N MET A 454 -2.34 30.04 -3.23
CA MET A 454 -3.17 29.59 -4.35
C MET A 454 -4.46 30.40 -4.31
N ALA A 455 -4.62 31.29 -5.28
CA ALA A 455 -5.89 31.88 -5.62
C ALA A 455 -6.78 30.79 -6.23
N ILE A 456 -8.01 30.70 -5.69
CA ILE A 456 -9.09 29.83 -6.18
C ILE A 456 -9.55 30.30 -7.57
#